data_af2ce0c5b73d757c0585568fa6a0db30
#
_entry.id   af2ce0c5b73d757c0585568fa6a0db30
#
_cell.length_a   1.000
_cell.length_b   1.000
_cell.length_c   1.000
_cell.angle_alpha   90.00
_cell.angle_beta   90.00
_cell.angle_gamma   90.00
#
_symmetry.space_group_name_H-M   'P 1'
#
loop_
_entity.id
_entity.type
_entity.pdbx_description
1 polymer ?
#
loop_
_entity_poly.entity_id
_entity_poly.type
_entity_poly.pdbx_seq_one_letter_code
_entity_poly.pdbx_strand_id
1 'polypeptide(L)'
;SKGILRISSVGYATTYKECKDRNIGTILLHSDTQLLGEVVVKGNLPVTRMKGDALVTSVQNSVLAKAGSANDVLGKVPGILKDKDSFEVFGKGTPLIYINGREVRDKSELEQLSSEDIKHVELITNPGARYDATVNAVVRIQTIRRTGDGFGFNLNSSYYQSENVDLVEQADVNYRHNGLDMFAMFRYDKMEFRERTNVHQTLISKKQLDLENQLKYNDNKQWLRGNIGMNYMFDENNSIGIKYSIQGSPRYDSKLYTTSKVSLDGKVFDRLQNFTSSETDNELNHQLNAYYTGRVGNLEIDFNADYYQSGYLQEDITGEESEEQEDRDVHAASDVANNLAAAKLVLSYPVWKGKFSVGGEWIYTCLLYTSPSPRDSTS
;
A
#
# COMPACT_ATOMS: atom_id res chain seq x y z
N SER A 1 -3.88 67.30 -16.52
CA SER A 1 -4.43 66.05 -17.01
C SER A 1 -5.49 65.57 -16.04
N LYS A 2 -6.71 65.37 -16.55
CA LYS A 2 -7.80 64.79 -15.77
C LYS A 2 -7.57 63.28 -15.72
N GLY A 3 -7.50 62.70 -14.50
CA GLY A 3 -7.39 61.25 -14.27
C GLY A 3 -8.55 60.75 -13.42
N ILE A 4 -8.92 59.48 -13.57
CA ILE A 4 -9.87 58.80 -12.71
C ILE A 4 -9.08 57.88 -11.76
N LEU A 5 -9.25 58.08 -10.46
CA LEU A 5 -8.67 57.22 -9.42
C LEU A 5 -9.67 56.14 -9.07
N ARG A 6 -9.25 54.89 -9.20
CA ARG A 6 -9.97 53.70 -8.72
C ARG A 6 -9.47 53.35 -7.34
N ILE A 7 -10.36 53.26 -6.37
CA ILE A 7 -10.05 52.94 -5.00
C ILE A 7 -10.80 51.65 -4.65
N SER A 8 -10.04 50.61 -4.23
CA SER A 8 -10.61 49.34 -3.84
C SER A 8 -9.92 48.82 -2.59
N SER A 9 -10.68 48.25 -1.68
CA SER A 9 -10.19 47.54 -0.49
C SER A 9 -11.07 46.33 -0.22
N VAL A 10 -10.53 45.32 0.40
CA VAL A 10 -11.29 44.10 0.77
C VAL A 10 -12.37 44.48 1.75
N GLY A 11 -13.64 44.09 1.45
CA GLY A 11 -14.82 44.43 2.26
C GLY A 11 -15.46 45.78 1.98
N TYR A 12 -14.98 46.51 0.94
CA TYR A 12 -15.55 47.79 0.54
C TYR A 12 -15.86 47.84 -0.94
N ALA A 13 -16.97 48.54 -1.32
CA ALA A 13 -17.34 48.74 -2.70
C ALA A 13 -16.28 49.61 -3.42
N THR A 14 -15.88 49.16 -4.61
CA THR A 14 -14.92 49.91 -5.44
C THR A 14 -15.52 51.26 -5.80
N THR A 15 -14.84 52.35 -5.46
CA THR A 15 -15.25 53.71 -5.71
C THR A 15 -14.32 54.38 -6.72
N TYR A 16 -14.87 55.16 -7.64
CA TYR A 16 -14.14 55.95 -8.65
C TYR A 16 -14.28 57.42 -8.38
N LYS A 17 -13.15 58.16 -8.37
CA LYS A 17 -13.15 59.60 -8.18
C LYS A 17 -12.34 60.30 -9.25
N GLU A 18 -12.89 61.37 -9.83
CA GLU A 18 -12.15 62.23 -10.76
C GLU A 18 -11.13 63.09 -10.00
N CYS A 19 -9.89 63.04 -10.47
CA CYS A 19 -8.79 63.85 -9.93
C CYS A 19 -8.70 65.14 -10.79
N LYS A 20 -9.17 66.25 -10.27
CA LYS A 20 -9.04 67.58 -10.92
C LYS A 20 -7.92 68.39 -10.30
N ASP A 21 -7.61 68.15 -9.03
CA ASP A 21 -6.59 68.85 -8.23
C ASP A 21 -5.62 67.90 -7.55
N ARG A 22 -4.47 68.48 -7.08
CA ARG A 22 -3.48 67.70 -6.34
C ARG A 22 -3.96 67.18 -4.97
N ASN A 23 -5.01 67.81 -4.41
CA ASN A 23 -5.59 67.37 -3.15
C ASN A 23 -6.96 66.72 -3.42
N ILE A 24 -7.05 65.44 -3.23
CA ILE A 24 -8.22 64.63 -3.55
C ILE A 24 -9.27 64.63 -2.41
N GLY A 25 -8.86 65.17 -1.23
CA GLY A 25 -9.70 65.17 -0.02
C GLY A 25 -9.95 63.78 0.56
N THR A 26 -10.84 63.71 1.53
CA THR A 26 -11.23 62.44 2.17
C THR A 26 -12.17 61.66 1.26
N ILE A 27 -11.92 60.35 1.09
CA ILE A 27 -12.77 59.46 0.33
C ILE A 27 -13.34 58.44 1.29
N LEU A 28 -14.67 58.45 1.43
CA LEU A 28 -15.40 57.46 2.22
C LEU A 28 -15.65 56.22 1.36
N LEU A 29 -15.18 55.09 1.81
CA LEU A 29 -15.53 53.79 1.21
C LEU A 29 -16.76 53.24 1.94
N HIS A 30 -17.75 52.81 1.17
CA HIS A 30 -18.91 52.10 1.72
C HIS A 30 -18.56 50.62 1.86
N SER A 31 -18.87 50.05 3.03
CA SER A 31 -18.70 48.63 3.22
C SER A 31 -19.57 47.87 2.22
N ASP A 32 -18.92 47.00 1.44
CA ASP A 32 -19.61 46.07 0.59
C ASP A 32 -19.87 44.79 1.39
N THR A 33 -21.02 44.77 2.04
CA THR A 33 -21.58 43.58 2.63
C THR A 33 -22.23 42.69 1.57
N GLN A 34 -21.59 42.51 0.41
CA GLN A 34 -21.83 41.25 -0.29
C GLN A 34 -21.35 40.17 0.66
N LEU A 35 -22.26 39.60 1.42
CA LEU A 35 -22.16 38.26 1.94
C LEU A 35 -21.59 37.42 0.78
N LEU A 36 -20.34 37.02 0.89
CA LEU A 36 -19.84 35.87 0.12
C LEU A 36 -20.96 34.86 0.29
N GLY A 37 -21.76 34.67 -0.76
CA GLY A 37 -22.87 33.74 -0.69
C GLY A 37 -22.27 32.47 -0.10
N GLU A 38 -22.83 32.03 1.00
CA GLU A 38 -22.45 30.76 1.63
C GLU A 38 -22.33 29.76 0.49
N VAL A 39 -21.12 29.36 0.16
CA VAL A 39 -20.92 28.27 -0.77
C VAL A 39 -21.39 27.05 0.02
N VAL A 40 -22.71 26.86 0.02
CA VAL A 40 -23.32 25.63 0.49
C VAL A 40 -22.85 24.58 -0.50
N VAL A 41 -21.73 23.96 -0.20
CA VAL A 41 -21.34 22.71 -0.83
C VAL A 41 -22.43 21.71 -0.41
N LYS A 42 -23.48 21.60 -1.20
CA LYS A 42 -24.47 20.53 -1.07
C LYS A 42 -23.78 19.25 -1.50
N GLY A 43 -22.93 18.71 -0.62
CA GLY A 43 -22.42 17.37 -0.74
C GLY A 43 -23.56 16.40 -0.43
N ASN A 44 -23.97 15.61 -1.39
CA ASN A 44 -24.89 14.53 -1.11
C ASN A 44 -24.21 13.53 -0.16
N LEU A 45 -24.87 13.22 0.95
CA LEU A 45 -24.38 12.19 1.86
C LEU A 45 -24.37 10.84 1.14
N PRO A 46 -23.39 9.98 1.43
CA PRO A 46 -23.37 8.64 0.85
C PRO A 46 -24.59 7.86 1.32
N VAL A 47 -25.26 7.23 0.37
CA VAL A 47 -26.43 6.39 0.65
C VAL A 47 -25.94 4.95 0.81
N THR A 48 -26.21 4.37 1.97
CA THR A 48 -25.92 2.96 2.26
C THR A 48 -27.22 2.16 2.29
N ARG A 49 -27.28 1.07 1.53
CA ARG A 49 -28.47 0.21 1.38
C ARG A 49 -28.06 -1.25 1.40
N MET A 50 -28.92 -2.10 1.94
CA MET A 50 -28.82 -3.54 1.78
C MET A 50 -29.24 -3.94 0.37
N LYS A 51 -28.41 -4.74 -0.31
CA LYS A 51 -28.71 -5.35 -1.61
C LYS A 51 -28.31 -6.82 -1.56
N GLY A 52 -29.28 -7.70 -1.37
CA GLY A 52 -29.01 -9.10 -1.10
C GLY A 52 -28.32 -9.28 0.24
N ASP A 53 -27.12 -9.88 0.21
CA ASP A 53 -26.21 -10.11 1.34
C ASP A 53 -25.17 -9.02 1.54
N ALA A 54 -25.16 -7.99 0.68
CA ALA A 54 -24.19 -6.92 0.68
C ALA A 54 -24.78 -5.60 1.20
N LEU A 55 -24.00 -4.89 2.01
CA LEU A 55 -24.22 -3.51 2.36
C LEU A 55 -23.53 -2.61 1.32
N VAL A 56 -24.32 -1.97 0.45
CA VAL A 56 -23.82 -1.17 -0.67
C VAL A 56 -23.81 0.31 -0.29
N THR A 57 -22.63 0.92 -0.27
CA THR A 57 -22.43 2.34 -0.03
C THR A 57 -22.09 3.06 -1.33
N SER A 58 -22.93 4.02 -1.72
CA SER A 58 -22.71 4.83 -2.92
C SER A 58 -21.59 5.84 -2.69
N VAL A 59 -20.59 5.83 -3.57
CA VAL A 59 -19.48 6.79 -3.57
C VAL A 59 -19.69 7.86 -4.63
N GLN A 60 -20.06 7.45 -5.83
CA GLN A 60 -20.37 8.35 -6.93
C GLN A 60 -21.46 9.36 -6.54
N ASN A 61 -21.26 10.63 -6.88
CA ASN A 61 -22.15 11.74 -6.56
C ASN A 61 -22.37 12.00 -5.05
N SER A 62 -21.48 11.48 -4.19
CA SER A 62 -21.47 11.75 -2.75
C SER A 62 -20.20 12.48 -2.32
N VAL A 63 -20.16 12.92 -1.06
CA VAL A 63 -18.95 13.52 -0.47
C VAL A 63 -17.77 12.55 -0.46
N LEU A 64 -18.01 11.25 -0.51
CA LEU A 64 -16.95 10.22 -0.57
C LEU A 64 -16.17 10.25 -1.88
N ALA A 65 -16.76 10.73 -2.98
CA ALA A 65 -16.05 10.90 -4.25
C ALA A 65 -14.89 11.89 -4.16
N LYS A 66 -14.87 12.76 -3.13
CA LYS A 66 -13.81 13.74 -2.87
C LYS A 66 -12.89 13.32 -1.73
N ALA A 67 -12.92 12.07 -1.32
CA ALA A 67 -12.13 11.59 -0.19
C ALA A 67 -10.62 11.48 -0.48
N GLY A 68 -10.23 11.44 -1.76
CA GLY A 68 -8.86 11.28 -2.24
C GLY A 68 -8.65 9.92 -2.91
N SER A 69 -8.42 8.87 -2.14
CA SER A 69 -8.14 7.52 -2.63
C SER A 69 -9.21 6.50 -2.20
N ALA A 70 -9.16 5.30 -2.78
CA ALA A 70 -9.99 4.19 -2.31
C ALA A 70 -9.68 3.84 -0.85
N ASN A 71 -8.42 3.97 -0.44
CA ASN A 71 -7.99 3.79 0.95
C ASN A 71 -8.72 4.75 1.91
N ASP A 72 -8.96 5.99 1.49
CA ASP A 72 -9.69 6.99 2.28
C ASP A 72 -11.20 6.77 2.26
N VAL A 73 -11.73 6.28 1.14
CA VAL A 73 -13.14 5.90 1.00
C VAL A 73 -13.46 4.75 1.93
N LEU A 74 -12.66 3.67 1.93
CA LEU A 74 -12.89 2.48 2.76
C LEU A 74 -12.94 2.82 4.25
N GLY A 75 -12.08 3.71 4.71
CA GLY A 75 -12.10 4.17 6.12
C GLY A 75 -13.35 4.96 6.53
N LYS A 76 -14.22 5.32 5.57
CA LYS A 76 -15.47 6.05 5.81
C LYS A 76 -16.71 5.23 5.45
N VAL A 77 -16.55 3.99 5.00
CA VAL A 77 -17.66 3.07 4.72
C VAL A 77 -18.19 2.47 6.03
N PRO A 78 -19.48 2.51 6.29
CA PRO A 78 -20.07 1.90 7.48
C PRO A 78 -19.73 0.41 7.61
N GLY A 79 -19.26 0.01 8.81
CA GLY A 79 -18.87 -1.37 9.10
C GLY A 79 -17.42 -1.72 8.80
N ILE A 80 -16.65 -0.79 8.19
CA ILE A 80 -15.21 -0.94 7.98
C ILE A 80 -14.46 -0.03 8.94
N LEU A 81 -13.51 -0.57 9.66
CA LEU A 81 -12.60 0.15 10.55
C LEU A 81 -11.22 0.21 9.88
N LYS A 82 -10.63 1.40 9.86
CA LYS A 82 -9.25 1.59 9.41
C LYS A 82 -8.34 1.60 10.64
N ASP A 83 -7.43 0.64 10.72
CA ASP A 83 -6.36 0.60 11.73
C ASP A 83 -5.01 0.76 11.03
N LYS A 84 -4.41 1.95 11.19
CA LYS A 84 -3.16 2.35 10.53
C LYS A 84 -3.20 2.04 9.03
N ASP A 85 -2.56 0.94 8.62
CA ASP A 85 -2.44 0.51 7.22
C ASP A 85 -3.32 -0.70 6.88
N SER A 86 -4.22 -1.12 7.78
CA SER A 86 -5.11 -2.26 7.57
C SER A 86 -6.57 -1.88 7.69
N PHE A 87 -7.42 -2.73 7.12
CA PHE A 87 -8.86 -2.62 7.27
C PHE A 87 -9.39 -3.81 8.04
N GLU A 88 -10.31 -3.54 8.94
CA GLU A 88 -11.04 -4.56 9.68
C GLU A 88 -12.54 -4.35 9.52
N VAL A 89 -13.28 -5.43 9.41
CA VAL A 89 -14.74 -5.42 9.46
C VAL A 89 -15.16 -5.78 10.88
N PHE A 90 -16.02 -4.97 11.46
CA PHE A 90 -16.43 -5.12 12.85
C PHE A 90 -16.93 -6.55 13.15
N GLY A 91 -16.24 -7.23 14.10
CA GLY A 91 -16.55 -8.60 14.51
C GLY A 91 -16.22 -9.69 13.48
N LYS A 92 -15.55 -9.36 12.36
CA LYS A 92 -15.22 -10.30 11.28
C LYS A 92 -13.72 -10.35 10.94
N GLY A 93 -12.92 -9.39 11.44
CA GLY A 93 -11.49 -9.29 11.16
C GLY A 93 -11.19 -8.68 9.79
N THR A 94 -10.03 -9.00 9.24
CA THR A 94 -9.54 -8.45 7.97
C THR A 94 -10.33 -8.99 6.78
N PRO A 95 -10.95 -8.12 5.95
CA PRO A 95 -11.70 -8.56 4.79
C PRO A 95 -10.79 -8.86 3.60
N LEU A 96 -11.23 -9.72 2.68
CA LEU A 96 -10.71 -9.74 1.32
C LEU A 96 -11.27 -8.56 0.54
N ILE A 97 -10.41 -7.85 -0.18
CA ILE A 97 -10.79 -6.67 -0.96
C ILE A 97 -10.69 -6.97 -2.45
N TYR A 98 -11.71 -6.60 -3.19
CA TYR A 98 -11.78 -6.76 -4.63
C TYR A 98 -12.03 -5.42 -5.32
N ILE A 99 -11.36 -5.18 -6.45
CA ILE A 99 -11.65 -4.09 -7.37
C ILE A 99 -12.14 -4.70 -8.68
N ASN A 100 -13.38 -4.41 -9.06
CA ASN A 100 -14.02 -4.94 -10.27
C ASN A 100 -13.94 -6.48 -10.41
N GLY A 101 -14.07 -7.20 -9.28
CA GLY A 101 -13.99 -8.65 -9.25
C GLY A 101 -12.59 -9.23 -9.10
N ARG A 102 -11.54 -8.44 -9.20
CA ARG A 102 -10.13 -8.85 -8.99
C ARG A 102 -9.73 -8.61 -7.54
N GLU A 103 -9.13 -9.60 -6.91
CA GLU A 103 -8.60 -9.49 -5.56
C GLU A 103 -7.43 -8.50 -5.50
N VAL A 104 -7.48 -7.60 -4.51
CA VAL A 104 -6.41 -6.66 -4.19
C VAL A 104 -5.39 -7.36 -3.31
N ARG A 105 -4.20 -7.55 -3.81
CA ARG A 105 -3.11 -8.19 -3.07
C ARG A 105 -2.06 -7.20 -2.56
N ASP A 106 -1.99 -6.03 -3.20
CA ASP A 106 -1.11 -4.94 -2.81
C ASP A 106 -1.95 -3.72 -2.38
N LYS A 107 -1.74 -3.26 -1.16
CA LYS A 107 -2.45 -2.09 -0.60
C LYS A 107 -2.21 -0.82 -1.39
N SER A 108 -1.08 -0.69 -2.09
CA SER A 108 -0.81 0.45 -2.96
C SER A 108 -1.84 0.62 -4.08
N GLU A 109 -2.54 -0.45 -4.47
CA GLU A 109 -3.64 -0.37 -5.44
C GLU A 109 -4.82 0.45 -4.91
N LEU A 110 -5.08 0.40 -3.60
CA LEU A 110 -6.12 1.20 -2.95
C LEU A 110 -5.73 2.67 -2.82
N GLU A 111 -4.43 2.95 -2.67
CA GLU A 111 -3.91 4.32 -2.61
C GLU A 111 -3.91 4.99 -3.98
N GLN A 112 -3.66 4.22 -5.05
CA GLN A 112 -3.64 4.69 -6.42
C GLN A 112 -5.03 4.87 -7.04
N LEU A 113 -6.03 4.13 -6.56
CA LEU A 113 -7.40 4.25 -7.05
C LEU A 113 -8.04 5.53 -6.51
N SER A 114 -8.28 6.51 -7.39
CA SER A 114 -8.96 7.74 -7.03
C SER A 114 -10.39 7.49 -6.55
N SER A 115 -10.80 8.15 -5.48
CA SER A 115 -12.17 8.10 -4.97
C SER A 115 -13.21 8.55 -5.99
N GLU A 116 -12.84 9.43 -6.92
CA GLU A 116 -13.71 9.90 -8.01
C GLU A 116 -14.02 8.79 -9.01
N ASP A 117 -13.20 7.74 -9.07
CA ASP A 117 -13.39 6.59 -9.96
C ASP A 117 -14.26 5.50 -9.35
N ILE A 118 -14.64 5.62 -8.10
CA ILE A 118 -15.43 4.62 -7.40
C ILE A 118 -16.92 4.90 -7.57
N LYS A 119 -17.65 3.90 -8.08
CA LYS A 119 -19.11 3.94 -8.19
C LYS A 119 -19.76 3.66 -6.85
N HIS A 120 -19.41 2.54 -6.24
CA HIS A 120 -19.89 2.10 -4.94
C HIS A 120 -18.94 1.08 -4.32
N VAL A 121 -19.09 0.90 -3.02
CA VAL A 121 -18.42 -0.13 -2.23
C VAL A 121 -19.47 -1.07 -1.68
N GLU A 122 -19.27 -2.37 -1.85
CA GLU A 122 -20.10 -3.43 -1.30
C GLU A 122 -19.36 -4.11 -0.15
N LEU A 123 -19.96 -4.17 1.02
CA LEU A 123 -19.47 -4.92 2.17
C LEU A 123 -20.34 -6.16 2.38
N ILE A 124 -19.73 -7.34 2.29
CA ILE A 124 -20.36 -8.64 2.52
C ILE A 124 -19.81 -9.22 3.82
N THR A 125 -20.63 -9.33 4.83
CA THR A 125 -20.24 -9.79 6.17
C THR A 125 -20.47 -11.29 6.38
N ASN A 126 -21.15 -11.95 5.46
CA ASN A 126 -21.33 -13.39 5.42
C ASN A 126 -21.06 -13.90 3.99
N PRO A 127 -19.78 -13.92 3.58
CA PRO A 127 -19.42 -14.44 2.27
C PRO A 127 -19.78 -15.93 2.23
N GLY A 128 -20.67 -16.30 1.30
CA GLY A 128 -21.12 -17.67 1.16
C GLY A 128 -20.02 -18.60 0.62
N ALA A 129 -20.39 -19.83 0.26
CA ALA A 129 -19.49 -20.89 -0.24
C ALA A 129 -18.67 -20.52 -1.51
N ARG A 130 -18.87 -19.32 -2.04
CA ARG A 130 -18.06 -18.75 -3.14
C ARG A 130 -16.63 -18.40 -2.70
N TYR A 131 -16.44 -18.14 -1.42
CA TYR A 131 -15.15 -17.75 -0.83
C TYR A 131 -14.63 -18.87 0.06
N ASP A 132 -13.33 -18.85 0.31
CA ASP A 132 -12.70 -19.78 1.26
C ASP A 132 -13.39 -19.72 2.63
N ALA A 133 -13.45 -20.85 3.34
CA ALA A 133 -14.10 -20.95 4.65
C ALA A 133 -13.44 -20.06 5.72
N THR A 134 -12.20 -19.63 5.52
CA THR A 134 -11.49 -18.72 6.41
C THR A 134 -11.86 -17.25 6.19
N VAL A 135 -12.54 -16.92 5.09
CA VAL A 135 -12.93 -15.56 4.72
C VAL A 135 -14.22 -15.17 5.44
N ASN A 136 -14.10 -14.28 6.40
CA ASN A 136 -15.23 -13.84 7.23
C ASN A 136 -15.91 -12.56 6.71
N ALA A 137 -15.25 -11.81 5.83
CA ALA A 137 -15.81 -10.61 5.20
C ALA A 137 -15.16 -10.34 3.84
N VAL A 138 -15.91 -9.73 2.94
CA VAL A 138 -15.45 -9.33 1.62
C VAL A 138 -15.87 -7.89 1.35
N VAL A 139 -14.95 -7.10 0.83
CA VAL A 139 -15.20 -5.75 0.33
C VAL A 139 -15.02 -5.73 -1.18
N ARG A 140 -16.03 -5.29 -1.91
CA ARG A 140 -15.97 -5.12 -3.36
C ARG A 140 -16.05 -3.65 -3.72
N ILE A 141 -15.06 -3.17 -4.40
CA ILE A 141 -15.02 -1.81 -4.97
C ILE A 141 -15.41 -1.93 -6.43
N GLN A 142 -16.51 -1.29 -6.79
CA GLN A 142 -16.93 -1.16 -8.18
C GLN A 142 -16.57 0.23 -8.68
N THR A 143 -15.78 0.31 -9.75
CA THR A 143 -15.42 1.58 -10.35
C THR A 143 -16.46 2.07 -11.35
N ILE A 144 -16.49 3.39 -11.58
CA ILE A 144 -17.23 3.98 -12.69
C ILE A 144 -16.48 3.71 -13.99
N ARG A 145 -17.25 3.44 -15.05
CA ARG A 145 -16.69 3.52 -16.39
C ARG A 145 -16.46 4.99 -16.70
N ARG A 146 -15.21 5.44 -16.68
CA ARG A 146 -14.90 6.79 -17.18
C ARG A 146 -15.17 6.83 -18.69
N THR A 147 -15.95 7.80 -19.10
CA THR A 147 -16.27 8.05 -20.52
C THR A 147 -15.20 8.89 -21.22
N GLY A 148 -14.04 9.12 -20.61
CA GLY A 148 -12.97 9.91 -21.16
C GLY A 148 -11.78 9.04 -21.58
N ASP A 149 -11.44 9.10 -22.87
CA ASP A 149 -10.17 8.61 -23.39
C ASP A 149 -9.06 9.59 -23.00
N GLY A 150 -7.87 9.08 -22.73
CA GLY A 150 -6.76 9.94 -22.39
C GLY A 150 -5.52 9.22 -21.93
N PHE A 151 -4.48 9.99 -21.84
CA PHE A 151 -3.19 9.62 -21.27
C PHE A 151 -2.96 10.43 -20.01
N GLY A 152 -2.51 9.78 -18.95
CA GLY A 152 -2.13 10.40 -17.70
C GLY A 152 -0.77 9.92 -17.24
N PHE A 153 -0.04 10.76 -16.55
CA PHE A 153 1.18 10.39 -15.87
C PHE A 153 1.31 11.13 -14.54
N ASN A 154 2.02 10.53 -13.62
CA ASN A 154 2.42 11.13 -12.36
C ASN A 154 3.88 10.80 -12.10
N LEU A 155 4.66 11.80 -11.68
CA LEU A 155 6.05 11.64 -11.29
C LEU A 155 6.20 12.16 -9.86
N ASN A 156 6.76 11.34 -9.00
CA ASN A 156 7.05 11.71 -7.61
C ASN A 156 8.52 11.42 -7.33
N SER A 157 9.25 12.45 -6.89
CA SER A 157 10.64 12.35 -6.49
C SER A 157 10.77 12.91 -5.09
N SER A 158 11.31 12.13 -4.17
CA SER A 158 11.53 12.53 -2.79
C SER A 158 12.97 12.30 -2.41
N TYR A 159 13.57 13.34 -1.88
CA TYR A 159 14.93 13.35 -1.37
C TYR A 159 14.91 13.58 0.14
N TYR A 160 15.57 12.70 0.88
CA TYR A 160 15.73 12.83 2.32
C TYR A 160 17.20 12.88 2.66
N GLN A 161 17.57 13.84 3.49
CA GLN A 161 18.95 14.00 3.97
C GLN A 161 18.99 13.75 5.48
N SER A 162 19.70 12.70 5.85
CA SER A 162 20.08 12.43 7.24
C SER A 162 21.61 12.36 7.35
N GLU A 163 22.18 11.34 7.96
CA GLU A 163 23.61 11.02 7.82
C GLU A 163 23.92 10.55 6.38
N ASN A 164 22.95 9.94 5.72
CA ASN A 164 23.01 9.48 4.33
C ASN A 164 21.92 10.14 3.50
N VAL A 165 21.98 9.87 2.19
CA VAL A 165 20.98 10.32 1.22
C VAL A 165 20.05 9.17 0.90
N ASP A 166 18.76 9.37 1.21
CA ASP A 166 17.70 8.47 0.80
C ASP A 166 16.92 9.06 -0.37
N LEU A 167 16.57 8.22 -1.32
CA LEU A 167 15.85 8.59 -2.54
C LEU A 167 14.63 7.72 -2.71
N VAL A 168 13.52 8.35 -3.07
CA VAL A 168 12.28 7.67 -3.48
C VAL A 168 11.83 8.25 -4.80
N GLU A 169 11.86 7.44 -5.84
CA GLU A 169 11.47 7.81 -7.19
C GLU A 169 10.29 6.96 -7.64
N GLN A 170 9.22 7.61 -8.11
CA GLN A 170 8.05 6.92 -8.62
C GLN A 170 7.56 7.55 -9.90
N ALA A 171 7.20 6.72 -10.86
CA ALA A 171 6.56 7.10 -12.10
C ALA A 171 5.33 6.23 -12.34
N ASP A 172 4.18 6.88 -12.55
CA ASP A 172 2.92 6.24 -12.90
C ASP A 172 2.49 6.72 -14.28
N VAL A 173 2.04 5.81 -15.12
CA VAL A 173 1.51 6.08 -16.44
C VAL A 173 0.22 5.32 -16.63
N ASN A 174 -0.79 5.98 -17.16
CA ASN A 174 -2.04 5.35 -17.54
C ASN A 174 -2.51 5.83 -18.91
N TYR A 175 -3.12 4.93 -19.65
CA TYR A 175 -3.72 5.20 -20.94
C TYR A 175 -5.07 4.52 -21.02
N ARG A 176 -6.07 5.29 -21.43
CA ARG A 176 -7.44 4.80 -21.57
C ARG A 176 -8.00 5.18 -22.92
N HIS A 177 -8.56 4.21 -23.61
CA HIS A 177 -9.24 4.43 -24.87
C HIS A 177 -10.29 3.34 -25.13
N ASN A 178 -11.53 3.74 -25.37
CA ASN A 178 -12.61 2.88 -25.85
C ASN A 178 -12.73 1.52 -25.11
N GLY A 179 -12.78 1.56 -23.78
CA GLY A 179 -12.87 0.35 -22.91
C GLY A 179 -11.55 -0.31 -22.58
N LEU A 180 -10.45 0.06 -23.27
CA LEU A 180 -9.09 -0.32 -22.90
C LEU A 180 -8.58 0.61 -21.80
N ASP A 181 -7.99 0.02 -20.78
CA ASP A 181 -7.33 0.72 -19.68
C ASP A 181 -5.97 0.07 -19.44
N MET A 182 -4.89 0.77 -19.77
CA MET A 182 -3.52 0.33 -19.58
C MET A 182 -2.87 1.17 -18.50
N PHE A 183 -2.09 0.54 -17.64
CA PHE A 183 -1.37 1.22 -16.59
C PHE A 183 0.02 0.63 -16.39
N ALA A 184 0.95 1.47 -16.00
CA ALA A 184 2.26 1.07 -15.55
C ALA A 184 2.68 1.94 -14.37
N MET A 185 3.33 1.36 -13.39
CA MET A 185 3.94 2.04 -12.26
C MET A 185 5.33 1.46 -12.05
N PHE A 186 6.27 2.33 -11.78
CA PHE A 186 7.61 1.97 -11.36
C PHE A 186 7.99 2.81 -10.15
N ARG A 187 8.50 2.16 -9.11
CA ARG A 187 9.01 2.82 -7.91
C ARG A 187 10.34 2.21 -7.51
N TYR A 188 11.27 3.07 -7.18
CA TYR A 188 12.58 2.75 -6.66
C TYR A 188 12.83 3.52 -5.36
N ASP A 189 13.14 2.79 -4.30
CA ASP A 189 13.50 3.34 -3.00
C ASP A 189 14.94 2.94 -2.70
N LYS A 190 15.80 3.91 -2.43
CA LYS A 190 17.13 3.70 -1.85
C LYS A 190 17.11 4.27 -0.44
N MET A 191 17.28 3.41 0.54
CA MET A 191 17.25 3.76 1.97
C MET A 191 18.45 3.18 2.69
N GLU A 192 19.11 4.02 3.49
CA GLU A 192 20.16 3.61 4.40
C GLU A 192 19.72 3.91 5.83
N PHE A 193 19.46 2.87 6.59
CA PHE A 193 19.02 2.99 7.97
C PHE A 193 20.20 2.73 8.92
N ARG A 194 20.35 3.58 9.92
CA ARG A 194 21.35 3.44 10.98
C ARG A 194 20.69 3.60 12.33
N GLU A 195 20.93 2.61 13.20
CA GLU A 195 20.44 2.62 14.56
C GLU A 195 21.56 2.41 15.55
N ARG A 196 21.50 3.12 16.66
CA ARG A 196 22.39 2.93 17.81
C ARG A 196 21.52 2.77 19.04
N THR A 197 21.61 1.59 19.65
CA THR A 197 20.80 1.25 20.82
C THR A 197 21.68 0.84 21.97
N ASN A 198 21.44 1.40 23.15
CA ASN A 198 22.08 0.98 24.39
C ASN A 198 21.03 0.28 25.25
N VAL A 199 21.32 -0.96 25.66
CA VAL A 199 20.43 -1.77 26.47
C VAL A 199 21.15 -2.14 27.76
N HIS A 200 20.55 -1.81 28.89
CA HIS A 200 21.00 -2.26 30.21
C HIS A 200 19.93 -3.19 30.79
N GLN A 201 20.36 -4.41 31.13
CA GLN A 201 19.51 -5.44 31.71
C GLN A 201 20.13 -5.92 33.02
N THR A 202 19.31 -5.98 34.06
CA THR A 202 19.72 -6.54 35.34
C THR A 202 18.83 -7.73 35.68
N LEU A 203 19.44 -8.89 35.86
CA LEU A 203 18.79 -10.10 36.32
C LEU A 203 19.16 -10.34 37.78
N ILE A 204 18.18 -10.29 38.65
CA ILE A 204 18.36 -10.51 40.10
C ILE A 204 17.91 -11.94 40.45
N SER A 205 18.85 -12.77 40.89
CA SER A 205 18.62 -14.11 41.35
C SER A 205 19.40 -14.31 42.66
N LYS A 206 20.06 -15.48 42.88
CA LYS A 206 21.03 -15.67 43.98
C LYS A 206 22.27 -14.78 43.82
N LYS A 207 22.54 -14.36 42.59
CA LYS A 207 23.56 -13.42 42.20
C LYS A 207 22.93 -12.39 41.25
N GLN A 208 23.47 -11.17 41.26
CA GLN A 208 23.08 -10.14 40.32
C GLN A 208 23.90 -10.24 39.03
N LEU A 209 23.22 -10.38 37.90
CA LEU A 209 23.83 -10.35 36.57
C LEU A 209 23.42 -9.04 35.90
N ASP A 210 24.40 -8.22 35.54
CA ASP A 210 24.21 -7.00 34.77
C ASP A 210 24.77 -7.18 33.36
N LEU A 211 23.96 -6.86 32.36
CA LEU A 211 24.31 -6.90 30.94
C LEU A 211 24.14 -5.51 30.33
N GLU A 212 25.23 -4.93 29.89
CA GLU A 212 25.28 -3.66 29.17
C GLU A 212 25.61 -3.94 27.70
N ASN A 213 24.64 -3.73 26.81
CA ASN A 213 24.80 -3.91 25.37
C ASN A 213 24.80 -2.57 24.62
N GLN A 214 25.74 -2.40 23.73
CA GLN A 214 25.75 -1.33 22.73
C GLN A 214 25.62 -1.96 21.35
N LEU A 215 24.54 -1.63 20.65
CA LEU A 215 24.23 -2.13 19.32
C LEU A 215 24.40 -1.00 18.31
N LYS A 216 25.05 -1.30 17.20
CA LYS A 216 25.14 -0.44 16.01
C LYS A 216 24.63 -1.25 14.83
N TYR A 217 23.49 -0.86 14.32
CA TYR A 217 22.87 -1.48 13.17
C TYR A 217 22.95 -0.56 11.96
N ASN A 218 23.48 -1.08 10.86
CA ASN A 218 23.52 -0.41 9.57
C ASN A 218 22.80 -1.29 8.56
N ASP A 219 21.84 -0.71 7.87
CA ASP A 219 21.02 -1.37 6.86
C ASP A 219 21.07 -0.55 5.58
N ASN A 220 21.36 -1.20 4.46
CA ASN A 220 21.38 -0.59 3.15
C ASN A 220 20.44 -1.37 2.24
N LYS A 221 19.30 -0.78 1.96
CA LYS A 221 18.22 -1.40 1.22
C LYS A 221 17.91 -0.61 -0.05
N GLN A 222 17.90 -1.34 -1.17
CA GLN A 222 17.35 -0.89 -2.42
C GLN A 222 16.07 -1.65 -2.66
N TRP A 223 14.95 -0.96 -2.79
CA TRP A 223 13.66 -1.58 -3.01
C TRP A 223 13.10 -1.17 -4.37
N LEU A 224 12.73 -2.14 -5.14
CA LEU A 224 12.15 -1.97 -6.46
C LEU A 224 10.73 -2.50 -6.49
N ARG A 225 9.82 -1.72 -7.05
CA ARG A 225 8.43 -2.13 -7.29
C ARG A 225 8.02 -1.69 -8.69
N GLY A 226 7.48 -2.61 -9.45
CA GLY A 226 6.94 -2.35 -10.78
C GLY A 226 5.61 -3.06 -10.98
N ASN A 227 4.68 -2.37 -11.62
CA ASN A 227 3.41 -2.94 -12.05
C ASN A 227 3.14 -2.51 -13.49
N ILE A 228 2.73 -3.45 -14.32
CA ILE A 228 2.20 -3.17 -15.65
C ILE A 228 0.96 -4.01 -15.87
N GLY A 229 -0.07 -3.43 -16.42
CA GLY A 229 -1.30 -4.18 -16.66
C GLY A 229 -2.19 -3.53 -17.71
N MET A 230 -3.18 -4.33 -18.08
CA MET A 230 -4.17 -3.95 -19.08
C MET A 230 -5.52 -4.56 -18.67
N ASN A 231 -6.56 -3.75 -18.74
CA ASN A 231 -7.95 -4.18 -18.60
C ASN A 231 -8.70 -3.80 -19.87
N TYR A 232 -9.58 -4.66 -20.34
CA TYR A 232 -10.44 -4.37 -21.46
C TYR A 232 -11.89 -4.71 -21.12
N MET A 233 -12.76 -3.73 -21.20
CA MET A 233 -14.20 -3.86 -21.01
C MET A 233 -14.88 -3.96 -22.38
N PHE A 234 -15.37 -5.15 -22.72
CA PHE A 234 -16.14 -5.36 -23.96
C PHE A 234 -17.49 -4.62 -23.89
N ASP A 235 -18.14 -4.71 -22.74
CA ASP A 235 -19.42 -4.09 -22.41
C ASP A 235 -19.53 -3.85 -20.89
N GLU A 236 -20.71 -3.44 -20.40
CA GLU A 236 -20.94 -3.18 -18.97
C GLU A 236 -20.85 -4.43 -18.08
N ASN A 237 -20.94 -5.62 -18.65
CA ASN A 237 -20.98 -6.88 -17.93
C ASN A 237 -19.73 -7.74 -18.16
N ASN A 238 -18.89 -7.40 -19.14
CA ASN A 238 -17.79 -8.25 -19.57
C ASN A 238 -16.47 -7.53 -19.54
N SER A 239 -15.51 -8.05 -18.79
CA SER A 239 -14.15 -7.51 -18.71
C SER A 239 -13.11 -8.64 -18.64
N ILE A 240 -11.95 -8.36 -19.23
CA ILE A 240 -10.76 -9.19 -19.13
C ILE A 240 -9.59 -8.32 -18.72
N GLY A 241 -8.66 -8.87 -17.99
CA GLY A 241 -7.44 -8.14 -17.64
C GLY A 241 -6.27 -9.04 -17.38
N ILE A 242 -5.10 -8.44 -17.50
CA ILE A 242 -3.81 -9.04 -17.16
C ILE A 242 -2.96 -8.02 -16.43
N LYS A 243 -2.26 -8.46 -15.39
CA LYS A 243 -1.35 -7.64 -14.60
C LYS A 243 -0.10 -8.43 -14.29
N TYR A 244 1.05 -7.83 -14.53
CA TYR A 244 2.34 -8.31 -14.05
C TYR A 244 2.87 -7.34 -12.99
N SER A 245 3.39 -7.90 -11.91
CA SER A 245 4.02 -7.16 -10.82
C SER A 245 5.38 -7.73 -10.50
N ILE A 246 6.32 -6.85 -10.21
CA ILE A 246 7.64 -7.18 -9.70
C ILE A 246 7.88 -6.35 -8.45
N GLN A 247 8.38 -6.96 -7.38
CA GLN A 247 8.74 -6.23 -6.16
C GLN A 247 9.80 -6.98 -5.38
N GLY A 248 10.62 -6.22 -4.67
CA GLY A 248 11.64 -6.77 -3.80
C GLY A 248 12.92 -5.96 -3.82
N SER A 249 13.95 -6.50 -3.20
CA SER A 249 15.28 -5.93 -3.16
C SER A 249 16.20 -6.70 -4.09
N PRO A 250 16.76 -6.04 -5.14
CA PRO A 250 17.79 -6.70 -5.96
C PRO A 250 19.01 -7.08 -5.15
N ARG A 251 19.33 -6.25 -4.16
CA ARG A 251 20.41 -6.46 -3.20
C ARG A 251 20.06 -5.78 -1.88
N TYR A 252 20.27 -6.51 -0.82
CA TYR A 252 20.11 -6.03 0.55
C TYR A 252 21.33 -6.42 1.36
N ASP A 253 21.92 -5.49 2.09
CA ASP A 253 23.01 -5.76 3.02
C ASP A 253 22.75 -5.08 4.38
N SER A 254 22.97 -5.82 5.44
CA SER A 254 22.88 -5.34 6.81
C SER A 254 24.07 -5.74 7.64
N LYS A 255 24.46 -4.88 8.58
CA LYS A 255 25.59 -5.11 9.50
C LYS A 255 25.18 -4.74 10.91
N LEU A 256 25.30 -5.69 11.80
CA LEU A 256 25.07 -5.49 13.23
C LEU A 256 26.39 -5.69 14.00
N TYR A 257 26.77 -4.68 14.74
CA TYR A 257 27.88 -4.71 15.70
C TYR A 257 27.28 -4.65 17.10
N THR A 258 27.61 -5.61 17.95
CA THR A 258 27.18 -5.64 19.34
C THR A 258 28.38 -5.71 20.24
N THR A 259 28.53 -4.76 21.16
CA THR A 259 29.51 -4.83 22.24
C THR A 259 28.75 -5.05 23.53
N SER A 260 29.05 -6.13 24.23
CA SER A 260 28.40 -6.53 25.47
C SER A 260 29.40 -6.58 26.61
N LYS A 261 29.02 -6.02 27.75
CA LYS A 261 29.74 -6.14 29.02
C LYS A 261 28.86 -6.89 30.00
N VAL A 262 29.35 -8.04 30.43
CA VAL A 262 28.68 -8.91 31.38
C VAL A 262 29.33 -8.75 32.76
N SER A 263 28.54 -8.41 33.77
CA SER A 263 29.03 -8.26 35.14
C SER A 263 28.25 -9.15 36.09
N LEU A 264 28.96 -9.81 37.01
CA LEU A 264 28.37 -10.66 38.03
C LEU A 264 28.70 -10.10 39.43
N ASP A 265 27.67 -9.75 40.21
CA ASP A 265 27.80 -9.11 41.53
C ASP A 265 28.69 -7.85 41.47
N GLY A 266 28.56 -7.05 40.41
CA GLY A 266 29.29 -5.80 40.19
C GLY A 266 30.72 -5.97 39.66
N LYS A 267 31.21 -7.20 39.43
CA LYS A 267 32.50 -7.46 38.80
C LYS A 267 32.33 -7.88 37.35
N VAL A 268 33.13 -7.30 36.46
CA VAL A 268 33.12 -7.67 35.04
C VAL A 268 33.54 -9.15 34.97
N PHE A 269 32.68 -9.92 34.33
CA PHE A 269 32.88 -11.37 34.12
C PHE A 269 33.37 -11.62 32.68
N ASP A 270 32.78 -10.93 31.68
CA ASP A 270 33.17 -11.11 30.30
C ASP A 270 32.91 -9.82 29.48
N ARG A 271 33.61 -9.69 28.36
CA ARG A 271 33.34 -8.71 27.31
C ARG A 271 33.22 -9.42 25.99
N LEU A 272 32.10 -9.20 25.31
CA LEU A 272 31.81 -9.84 24.05
C LEU A 272 31.75 -8.78 22.95
N GLN A 273 32.32 -9.07 21.80
CA GLN A 273 32.17 -8.30 20.58
C GLN A 273 31.63 -9.22 19.50
N ASN A 274 30.42 -8.91 19.03
CA ASN A 274 29.75 -9.69 17.99
C ASN A 274 29.59 -8.83 16.76
N PHE A 275 29.86 -9.41 15.62
CA PHE A 275 29.64 -8.85 14.31
C PHE A 275 28.76 -9.79 13.50
N THR A 276 27.66 -9.29 12.95
CA THR A 276 26.84 -10.04 12.01
C THR A 276 26.72 -9.25 10.73
N SER A 277 27.04 -9.85 9.60
CA SER A 277 26.78 -9.33 8.25
C SER A 277 25.82 -10.27 7.55
N SER A 278 24.75 -9.70 7.01
CA SER A 278 23.77 -10.44 6.22
C SER A 278 23.68 -9.78 4.85
N GLU A 279 23.91 -10.57 3.81
CA GLU A 279 23.74 -10.16 2.42
C GLU A 279 22.65 -11.02 1.79
N THR A 280 21.69 -10.37 1.12
CA THR A 280 20.61 -11.05 0.39
C THR A 280 20.61 -10.56 -1.04
N ASP A 281 20.72 -11.48 -1.98
CA ASP A 281 20.66 -11.22 -3.41
C ASP A 281 19.38 -11.80 -4.04
N ASN A 282 18.92 -11.15 -5.11
CA ASN A 282 17.81 -11.59 -5.96
C ASN A 282 16.47 -11.80 -5.23
N GLU A 283 16.21 -11.06 -4.17
CA GLU A 283 14.90 -11.04 -3.50
C GLU A 283 13.85 -10.31 -4.36
N LEU A 284 13.68 -10.73 -5.60
CA LEU A 284 12.66 -10.20 -6.50
C LEU A 284 11.50 -11.18 -6.62
N ASN A 285 10.31 -10.70 -6.31
CA ASN A 285 9.08 -11.44 -6.42
C ASN A 285 8.37 -11.06 -7.70
N HIS A 286 7.98 -12.04 -8.50
CA HIS A 286 7.27 -11.90 -9.75
C HIS A 286 5.84 -12.42 -9.59
N GLN A 287 4.87 -11.65 -10.00
CA GLN A 287 3.47 -12.06 -9.98
C GLN A 287 2.81 -11.73 -11.31
N LEU A 288 2.15 -12.73 -11.90
CA LEU A 288 1.30 -12.56 -13.06
C LEU A 288 -0.13 -12.92 -12.65
N ASN A 289 -1.06 -12.05 -12.94
CA ASN A 289 -2.50 -12.29 -12.73
C ASN A 289 -3.23 -12.08 -14.05
N ALA A 290 -4.18 -12.97 -14.36
CA ALA A 290 -5.10 -12.82 -15.46
C ALA A 290 -6.51 -13.14 -14.99
N TYR A 291 -7.49 -12.38 -15.42
CA TYR A 291 -8.89 -12.60 -15.04
C TYR A 291 -9.86 -12.36 -16.19
N TYR A 292 -11.00 -13.01 -16.09
CA TYR A 292 -12.18 -12.70 -16.86
C TYR A 292 -13.39 -12.68 -15.93
N THR A 293 -14.14 -11.60 -15.96
CA THR A 293 -15.43 -11.50 -15.27
C THR A 293 -16.48 -11.10 -16.30
N GLY A 294 -17.53 -11.88 -16.42
CA GLY A 294 -18.52 -11.56 -17.44
C GLY A 294 -19.79 -12.37 -17.39
N ARG A 295 -20.69 -12.04 -18.30
CA ARG A 295 -21.98 -12.71 -18.48
C ARG A 295 -22.20 -13.03 -19.95
N VAL A 296 -22.42 -14.30 -20.23
CA VAL A 296 -22.81 -14.80 -21.56
C VAL A 296 -24.26 -15.30 -21.49
N GLY A 297 -25.19 -14.52 -22.02
CA GLY A 297 -26.61 -14.75 -21.80
C GLY A 297 -26.97 -14.63 -20.32
N ASN A 298 -27.46 -15.74 -19.73
CA ASN A 298 -27.76 -15.79 -18.29
C ASN A 298 -26.63 -16.42 -17.45
N LEU A 299 -25.56 -16.93 -18.08
CA LEU A 299 -24.44 -17.55 -17.42
C LEU A 299 -23.44 -16.45 -17.00
N GLU A 300 -23.21 -16.30 -15.72
CA GLU A 300 -22.12 -15.48 -15.18
C GLU A 300 -20.86 -16.33 -15.05
N ILE A 301 -19.74 -15.80 -15.50
CA ILE A 301 -18.43 -16.44 -15.51
C ILE A 301 -17.48 -15.55 -14.72
N ASP A 302 -16.78 -16.14 -13.77
CA ASP A 302 -15.75 -15.49 -12.97
C ASP A 302 -14.51 -16.41 -12.99
N PHE A 303 -13.50 -16.00 -13.73
CA PHE A 303 -12.24 -16.73 -13.89
C PHE A 303 -11.10 -15.87 -13.38
N ASN A 304 -10.20 -16.47 -12.61
CA ASN A 304 -8.97 -15.85 -12.15
C ASN A 304 -7.83 -16.85 -12.20
N ALA A 305 -6.67 -16.41 -12.68
CA ALA A 305 -5.44 -17.21 -12.72
C ALA A 305 -4.28 -16.38 -12.21
N ASP A 306 -3.46 -16.99 -11.36
CA ASP A 306 -2.31 -16.38 -10.75
C ASP A 306 -1.08 -17.26 -10.93
N TYR A 307 0.04 -16.62 -11.21
CA TYR A 307 1.36 -17.20 -11.13
C TYR A 307 2.24 -16.32 -10.24
N TYR A 308 2.93 -16.91 -9.31
CA TYR A 308 3.84 -16.23 -8.40
C TYR A 308 5.17 -16.99 -8.35
N GLN A 309 6.26 -16.24 -8.48
CA GLN A 309 7.61 -16.74 -8.33
C GLN A 309 8.37 -15.80 -7.39
N SER A 310 9.04 -16.37 -6.43
CA SER A 310 9.96 -15.65 -5.54
C SER A 310 11.16 -16.51 -5.23
N GLY A 311 12.24 -15.86 -4.82
CA GLY A 311 13.43 -16.53 -4.35
C GLY A 311 14.42 -15.52 -3.82
N TYR A 312 15.38 -16.01 -3.04
CA TYR A 312 16.51 -15.23 -2.58
C TYR A 312 17.68 -16.14 -2.23
N LEU A 313 18.88 -15.60 -2.37
CA LEU A 313 20.11 -16.16 -1.84
C LEU A 313 20.55 -15.27 -0.67
N GLN A 314 20.62 -15.81 0.52
CA GLN A 314 21.07 -15.11 1.72
C GLN A 314 22.35 -15.74 2.25
N GLU A 315 23.32 -14.90 2.56
CA GLU A 315 24.56 -15.29 3.22
C GLU A 315 24.73 -14.49 4.51
N ASP A 316 24.88 -15.19 5.61
CA ASP A 316 25.10 -14.62 6.94
C ASP A 316 26.48 -15.03 7.45
N ILE A 317 27.24 -14.04 7.92
CA ILE A 317 28.53 -14.21 8.57
C ILE A 317 28.42 -13.61 9.96
N THR A 318 28.64 -14.43 11.00
CA THR A 318 28.64 -13.96 12.38
C THR A 318 29.99 -14.30 13.03
N GLY A 319 30.70 -13.29 13.49
CA GLY A 319 31.88 -13.41 14.31
C GLY A 319 31.54 -13.09 15.76
N GLU A 320 32.03 -13.92 16.67
CA GLU A 320 31.87 -13.77 18.11
C GLU A 320 33.26 -13.79 18.77
N GLU A 321 33.65 -12.68 19.44
CA GLU A 321 34.89 -12.56 20.19
C GLU A 321 34.56 -12.43 21.68
N SER A 322 35.27 -13.15 22.56
CA SER A 322 35.07 -13.19 24.02
C SER A 322 36.40 -13.10 24.74
N GLU A 323 36.45 -12.42 25.89
CA GLU A 323 37.66 -12.42 26.77
C GLU A 323 37.80 -13.76 27.52
N GLU A 324 36.69 -14.51 27.69
CA GLU A 324 36.64 -15.73 28.53
C GLU A 324 36.42 -17.01 27.73
N GLN A 325 36.00 -16.92 26.46
CA GLN A 325 35.70 -18.08 25.60
C GLN A 325 36.51 -18.02 24.32
N GLU A 326 36.59 -19.11 23.60
CA GLU A 326 37.21 -19.15 22.28
C GLU A 326 36.36 -18.37 21.27
N ASP A 327 37.03 -17.64 20.40
CA ASP A 327 36.41 -16.90 19.32
C ASP A 327 35.73 -17.88 18.35
N ARG A 328 34.61 -17.45 17.79
CA ARG A 328 33.78 -18.26 16.91
C ARG A 328 33.33 -17.50 15.68
N ASP A 329 33.53 -18.11 14.50
CA ASP A 329 32.98 -17.67 13.25
C ASP A 329 31.93 -18.63 12.73
N VAL A 330 30.75 -18.13 12.39
CA VAL A 330 29.64 -18.90 11.83
C VAL A 330 29.28 -18.34 10.47
N HIS A 331 29.27 -19.20 9.47
CA HIS A 331 28.82 -18.92 8.13
C HIS A 331 27.55 -19.70 7.85
N ALA A 332 26.49 -19.03 7.46
CA ALA A 332 25.24 -19.63 7.03
C ALA A 332 24.84 -19.12 5.64
N ALA A 333 24.36 -20.00 4.80
CA ALA A 333 23.82 -19.64 3.51
C ALA A 333 22.43 -20.28 3.33
N SER A 334 21.52 -19.56 2.74
CA SER A 334 20.16 -20.01 2.43
C SER A 334 19.83 -19.69 0.99
N ASP A 335 19.41 -20.69 0.24
CA ASP A 335 18.88 -20.55 -1.11
C ASP A 335 17.41 -20.98 -1.09
N VAL A 336 16.52 -20.06 -1.40
CA VAL A 336 15.07 -20.27 -1.37
C VAL A 336 14.49 -19.98 -2.72
N ALA A 337 13.70 -20.91 -3.25
CA ALA A 337 12.91 -20.70 -4.45
C ALA A 337 11.46 -21.16 -4.21
N ASN A 338 10.53 -20.30 -4.52
CA ASN A 338 9.10 -20.54 -4.36
C ASN A 338 8.37 -20.28 -5.67
N ASN A 339 7.56 -21.23 -6.10
CA ASN A 339 6.70 -21.10 -7.27
C ASN A 339 5.27 -21.49 -6.89
N LEU A 340 4.32 -20.66 -7.25
CA LEU A 340 2.88 -20.92 -7.06
C LEU A 340 2.16 -20.65 -8.36
N ALA A 341 1.26 -21.54 -8.73
CA ALA A 341 0.29 -21.30 -9.78
C ALA A 341 -1.10 -21.67 -9.27
N ALA A 342 -2.09 -20.83 -9.51
CA ALA A 342 -3.46 -21.05 -9.11
C ALA A 342 -4.42 -20.64 -10.22
N ALA A 343 -5.52 -21.37 -10.36
CA ALA A 343 -6.61 -21.02 -11.26
C ALA A 343 -7.94 -21.32 -10.59
N LYS A 344 -8.87 -20.38 -10.65
CA LYS A 344 -10.23 -20.50 -10.09
C LYS A 344 -11.25 -20.13 -11.15
N LEU A 345 -12.26 -20.97 -11.30
CA LEU A 345 -13.40 -20.73 -12.18
C LEU A 345 -14.69 -20.90 -11.38
N VAL A 346 -15.57 -19.91 -11.44
CA VAL A 346 -16.92 -19.96 -10.89
C VAL A 346 -17.91 -19.65 -11.99
N LEU A 347 -18.86 -20.55 -12.19
CA LEU A 347 -19.99 -20.40 -13.10
C LEU A 347 -21.25 -20.23 -12.29
N SER A 348 -22.08 -19.25 -12.63
CA SER A 348 -23.32 -18.98 -11.91
C SER A 348 -24.48 -18.78 -12.90
N TYR A 349 -25.58 -19.38 -12.62
CA TYR A 349 -26.81 -19.32 -13.46
C TYR A 349 -28.02 -18.99 -12.61
N PRO A 350 -28.89 -18.04 -13.00
CA PRO A 350 -30.11 -17.76 -12.29
C PRO A 350 -31.10 -18.91 -12.50
N VAL A 351 -31.62 -19.45 -11.39
CA VAL A 351 -32.61 -20.53 -11.40
C VAL A 351 -33.79 -20.11 -10.53
N TRP A 352 -34.96 -19.98 -11.10
CA TRP A 352 -36.21 -19.51 -10.45
C TRP A 352 -35.96 -18.14 -9.75
N LYS A 353 -36.12 -18.10 -8.42
CA LYS A 353 -35.90 -16.92 -7.59
C LYS A 353 -34.50 -16.88 -6.94
N GLY A 354 -33.63 -17.83 -7.30
CA GLY A 354 -32.30 -17.98 -6.74
C GLY A 354 -31.22 -17.98 -7.82
N LYS A 355 -30.01 -18.31 -7.39
CA LYS A 355 -28.81 -18.40 -8.21
C LYS A 355 -28.13 -19.73 -7.89
N PHE A 356 -27.88 -20.53 -8.89
CA PHE A 356 -27.07 -21.74 -8.76
C PHE A 356 -25.64 -21.40 -9.18
N SER A 357 -24.65 -21.78 -8.37
CA SER A 357 -23.24 -21.56 -8.69
C SER A 357 -22.46 -22.85 -8.50
N VAL A 358 -21.57 -23.13 -9.44
CA VAL A 358 -20.59 -24.22 -9.38
C VAL A 358 -19.22 -23.64 -9.69
N GLY A 359 -18.20 -24.07 -8.98
CA GLY A 359 -16.84 -23.61 -9.19
C GLY A 359 -15.82 -24.66 -8.83
N GLY A 360 -14.60 -24.43 -9.30
CA GLY A 360 -13.43 -25.24 -8.97
C GLY A 360 -12.21 -24.33 -8.86
N GLU A 361 -11.27 -24.79 -8.07
CA GLU A 361 -9.98 -24.15 -7.87
C GLU A 361 -8.88 -25.21 -8.00
N TRP A 362 -7.82 -24.84 -8.70
CA TRP A 362 -6.61 -25.63 -8.82
C TRP A 362 -5.45 -24.81 -8.31
N ILE A 363 -4.61 -25.40 -7.44
CA ILE A 363 -3.44 -24.75 -6.86
C ILE A 363 -2.25 -25.70 -6.99
N TYR A 364 -1.15 -25.17 -7.46
CA TYR A 364 0.16 -25.80 -7.46
C TYR A 364 1.13 -24.93 -6.69
N THR A 365 1.84 -25.48 -5.72
CA THR A 365 2.90 -24.78 -5.00
C THR A 365 4.12 -25.66 -4.89
N CYS A 366 5.29 -25.06 -5.09
CA CYS A 366 6.58 -25.71 -4.94
C CYS A 366 7.49 -24.77 -4.15
N LEU A 367 7.97 -25.21 -3.01
CA LEU A 367 8.95 -24.51 -2.19
C LEU A 367 10.21 -25.38 -2.12
N LEU A 368 11.30 -24.86 -2.64
CA LEU A 368 12.64 -25.43 -2.48
C LEU A 368 13.40 -24.58 -1.47
N TYR A 369 13.92 -25.22 -0.47
CA TYR A 369 14.74 -24.60 0.54
C TYR A 369 16.01 -25.43 0.73
N THR A 370 17.17 -24.82 0.51
CA THR A 370 18.48 -25.43 0.79
C THR A 370 19.16 -24.58 1.85
N SER A 371 19.42 -25.18 2.99
CA SER A 371 20.27 -24.62 4.03
C SER A 371 21.41 -25.60 4.24
N PRO A 372 22.64 -25.34 3.76
CA PRO A 372 23.78 -26.11 4.18
C PRO A 372 23.94 -26.01 5.70
N SER A 373 24.22 -27.10 6.34
CA SER A 373 24.53 -27.16 7.78
C SER A 373 25.63 -26.16 8.10
N PRO A 374 25.49 -25.33 9.16
CA PRO A 374 26.55 -24.41 9.55
C PRO A 374 27.85 -25.19 9.70
N ARG A 375 28.86 -24.78 8.97
CA ARG A 375 30.21 -25.31 9.18
C ARG A 375 30.86 -24.39 10.22
N ASP A 376 31.00 -24.90 11.43
CA ASP A 376 31.90 -24.32 12.40
C ASP A 376 33.31 -24.44 11.83
N SER A 377 33.89 -23.35 11.36
CA SER A 377 35.28 -23.28 11.01
C SER A 377 36.05 -22.98 12.30
N THR A 378 36.37 -24.01 13.06
CA THR A 378 37.45 -23.93 14.07
C THR A 378 38.75 -23.89 13.31
N SER A 379 39.36 -22.71 13.19
CA SER A 379 40.75 -22.53 12.75
C SER A 379 41.71 -22.75 13.89
#